data_f39132204ad3fbb79759d175ad179266
#
_entry.id   f39132204ad3fbb79759d175ad179266
#
_cell.length_a   1.000
_cell.length_b   1.000
_cell.length_c   1.000
_cell.angle_alpha   90.00
_cell.angle_beta   90.00
_cell.angle_gamma   90.00
#
_symmetry.space_group_name_H-M   'P 1'
#
loop_
_entity.id
_entity.type
_entity.pdbx_description
1 polymer ?
#
loop_
_entity_poly.entity_id
_entity_poly.type
_entity_poly.pdbx_seq_one_letter_code
_entity_poly.pdbx_strand_id
1 'polypeptide(L)'
;MFTYVGLFRVAPIAREHLEKTPEYFDKIHKIVEGEGGTVERFLAVMGPWEYLGIFEYPDLETAFRVLGKIAKLEVFETETFPAEDIKVFWKELV
;
A
#
# COMPACT_ATOMS: atom_id res chain seq x y z
N MET A 1 -7.79 14.51 -2.70
CA MET A 1 -7.11 13.27 -2.27
C MET A 1 -6.18 12.79 -3.36
N PHE A 2 -5.07 12.25 -2.96
CA PHE A 2 -4.06 11.71 -3.88
C PHE A 2 -4.09 10.19 -3.80
N THR A 3 -4.04 9.54 -4.96
CA THR A 3 -4.04 8.08 -5.05
C THR A 3 -2.61 7.55 -5.06
N TYR A 4 -2.38 6.50 -4.28
CA TYR A 4 -1.10 5.80 -4.21
C TYR A 4 -1.33 4.30 -4.37
N VAL A 5 -0.40 3.65 -5.05
CA VAL A 5 -0.39 2.20 -5.20
C VAL A 5 0.77 1.65 -4.37
N GLY A 6 0.47 0.69 -3.52
CA GLY A 6 1.48 -0.04 -2.78
C GLY A 6 1.58 -1.47 -3.27
N LEU A 7 2.80 -1.92 -3.50
CA LEU A 7 3.09 -3.32 -3.80
C LEU A 7 3.75 -3.93 -2.58
N PHE A 8 3.33 -5.13 -2.22
CA PHE A 8 3.77 -5.81 -1.01
C PHE A 8 4.19 -7.23 -1.30
N ARG A 9 5.23 -7.68 -0.62
CA ARG A 9 5.54 -9.09 -0.56
C ARG A 9 5.99 -9.41 0.87
N VAL A 10 5.66 -10.60 1.34
CA VAL A 10 6.00 -11.01 2.70
C VAL A 10 7.52 -11.13 2.80
N ALA A 11 8.10 -10.45 3.78
CA ALA A 11 9.54 -10.51 4.04
C ALA A 11 9.94 -11.94 4.48
N PRO A 12 11.18 -12.37 4.19
CA PRO A 12 11.62 -13.72 4.56
C PRO A 12 11.38 -14.08 6.02
N ILE A 13 11.56 -13.15 6.93
CA ILE A 13 11.38 -13.39 8.38
C ILE A 13 9.93 -13.74 8.73
N ALA A 14 8.96 -13.30 7.94
CA ALA A 14 7.54 -13.53 8.20
C ALA A 14 6.96 -14.72 7.42
N ARG A 15 7.76 -15.38 6.57
CA ARG A 15 7.24 -16.44 5.71
C ARG A 15 6.91 -17.74 6.43
N GLU A 16 7.41 -17.94 7.64
CA GLU A 16 7.08 -19.12 8.44
C GLU A 16 5.62 -19.13 8.91
N HIS A 17 4.96 -17.97 8.92
CA HIS A 17 3.63 -17.80 9.45
C HIS A 17 2.74 -17.01 8.48
N LEU A 18 2.62 -17.52 7.24
CA LEU A 18 1.79 -16.89 6.21
C LEU A 18 0.32 -16.77 6.61
N GLU A 19 -0.16 -17.64 7.50
CA GLU A 19 -1.50 -17.59 8.02
C GLU A 19 -1.81 -16.32 8.83
N LYS A 20 -0.77 -15.61 9.26
CA LYS A 20 -0.92 -14.33 9.97
C LYS A 20 -1.03 -13.12 9.05
N THR A 21 -0.84 -13.32 7.75
CA THR A 21 -0.87 -12.21 6.78
C THR A 21 -2.17 -11.38 6.87
N PRO A 22 -3.36 -11.99 7.01
CA PRO A 22 -4.59 -11.19 7.15
C PRO A 22 -4.54 -10.21 8.32
N GLU A 23 -3.94 -10.62 9.46
CA GLU A 23 -3.80 -9.73 10.62
C GLU A 23 -2.94 -8.53 10.32
N TYR A 24 -1.87 -8.71 9.54
CA TYR A 24 -0.97 -7.63 9.17
C TYR A 24 -1.67 -6.63 8.25
N PHE A 25 -2.50 -7.10 7.32
CA PHE A 25 -3.28 -6.22 6.46
C PHE A 25 -4.36 -5.46 7.24
N ASP A 26 -4.95 -6.07 8.26
CA ASP A 26 -5.85 -5.37 9.18
C ASP A 26 -5.12 -4.23 9.90
N LYS A 27 -3.88 -4.46 10.32
CA LYS A 27 -3.06 -3.43 10.93
C LYS A 27 -2.75 -2.29 9.96
N ILE A 28 -2.40 -2.62 8.72
CA ILE A 28 -2.16 -1.61 7.67
C ILE A 28 -3.41 -0.77 7.46
N HIS A 29 -4.57 -1.40 7.37
CA HIS A 29 -5.84 -0.69 7.22
C HIS A 29 -6.05 0.33 8.35
N LYS A 30 -5.82 -0.09 9.59
CA LYS A 30 -5.95 0.79 10.76
C LYS A 30 -4.92 1.92 10.76
N ILE A 31 -3.69 1.63 10.34
CA ILE A 31 -2.65 2.65 10.22
C ILE A 31 -3.07 3.72 9.21
N VAL A 32 -3.52 3.31 8.04
CA VAL A 32 -3.93 4.21 6.96
C VAL A 32 -5.08 5.11 7.44
N GLU A 33 -6.12 4.51 8.01
CA GLU A 33 -7.29 5.27 8.47
C GLU A 33 -6.96 6.16 9.66
N GLY A 34 -6.12 5.69 10.56
CA GLY A 34 -5.67 6.48 11.72
C GLY A 34 -4.89 7.72 11.33
N GLU A 35 -4.26 7.74 10.18
CA GLU A 35 -3.53 8.90 9.67
C GLU A 35 -4.38 9.79 8.74
N GLY A 36 -5.64 9.46 8.56
CA GLY A 36 -6.56 10.25 7.72
C GLY A 36 -6.62 9.82 6.26
N GLY A 37 -6.04 8.67 5.93
CA GLY A 37 -6.13 8.10 4.61
C GLY A 37 -7.30 7.13 4.47
N THR A 38 -7.44 6.58 3.28
CA THR A 38 -8.47 5.59 2.97
C THR A 38 -7.82 4.43 2.21
N VAL A 39 -8.19 3.21 2.59
CA VAL A 39 -7.87 2.03 1.80
C VAL A 39 -9.02 1.78 0.84
N GLU A 40 -8.78 1.94 -0.45
CA GLU A 40 -9.81 1.62 -1.44
C GLU A 40 -9.91 0.11 -1.62
N ARG A 41 -8.75 -0.56 -1.72
CA ARG A 41 -8.76 -1.97 -2.05
C ARG A 41 -7.43 -2.63 -1.77
N PHE A 42 -7.47 -3.90 -1.35
CA PHE A 42 -6.33 -4.81 -1.36
C PHE A 42 -6.61 -5.93 -2.36
N LEU A 43 -5.60 -6.29 -3.13
CA LEU A 43 -5.67 -7.36 -4.12
C LEU A 43 -4.50 -8.31 -3.93
N ALA A 44 -4.73 -9.61 -4.10
CA ALA A 44 -3.66 -10.57 -4.29
C ALA A 44 -3.29 -10.56 -5.78
N VAL A 45 -2.02 -10.55 -6.09
CA VAL A 45 -1.54 -10.49 -7.47
C VAL A 45 -0.53 -11.61 -7.74
N MET A 46 -0.36 -11.94 -8.99
CA MET A 46 0.64 -12.91 -9.43
C MET A 46 1.85 -12.20 -9.99
N GLY A 47 3.04 -12.68 -9.68
CA GLY A 47 4.27 -12.10 -10.16
C GLY A 47 5.28 -11.91 -9.04
N PRO A 48 6.26 -11.00 -9.19
CA PRO A 48 7.28 -10.76 -8.17
C PRO A 48 6.72 -10.14 -6.89
N TRP A 49 5.57 -9.49 -6.96
CA TRP A 49 4.85 -8.96 -5.81
C TRP A 49 3.65 -9.84 -5.51
N GLU A 50 3.25 -9.92 -4.25
CA GLU A 50 2.18 -10.82 -3.80
C GLU A 50 0.87 -10.09 -3.57
N TYR A 51 0.92 -8.82 -3.17
CA TYR A 51 -0.26 -8.02 -2.86
C TYR A 51 -0.13 -6.62 -3.41
N LEU A 52 -1.27 -6.02 -3.71
CA LEU A 52 -1.36 -4.65 -4.17
C LEU A 52 -2.42 -3.93 -3.35
N GLY A 53 -2.10 -2.75 -2.87
CA GLY A 53 -3.06 -1.88 -2.19
C GLY A 53 -3.27 -0.60 -2.96
N ILE A 54 -4.48 -0.11 -2.96
CA ILE A 54 -4.83 1.20 -3.52
C ILE A 54 -5.29 2.07 -2.37
N PHE A 55 -4.61 3.21 -2.20
CA PHE A 55 -4.81 4.10 -1.06
C PHE A 55 -5.09 5.51 -1.53
N GLU A 56 -5.81 6.26 -0.72
CA GLU A 56 -5.96 7.69 -0.91
C GLU A 56 -5.49 8.43 0.33
N TYR A 57 -4.70 9.48 0.13
CA TYR A 57 -4.18 10.33 1.20
C TYR A 57 -4.45 11.79 0.90
N PRO A 58 -4.66 12.61 1.94
CA PRO A 58 -4.88 14.05 1.75
C PRO A 58 -3.64 14.79 1.25
N ASP A 59 -2.45 14.27 1.53
CA ASP A 59 -1.19 14.90 1.16
C ASP A 59 -0.03 13.89 1.16
N LEU A 60 1.10 14.32 0.65
CA LEU A 60 2.31 13.50 0.57
C LEU A 60 2.85 13.14 1.94
N GLU A 61 2.79 14.06 2.88
CA GLU A 61 3.30 13.84 4.23
C GLU A 61 2.57 12.68 4.93
N THR A 62 1.25 12.61 4.75
CA THR A 62 0.44 11.50 5.29
C THR A 62 0.90 10.16 4.71
N ALA A 63 1.17 10.11 3.40
CA ALA A 63 1.67 8.91 2.75
C ALA A 63 3.00 8.45 3.37
N PHE A 64 3.92 9.37 3.64
CA PHE A 64 5.20 9.05 4.26
C PHE A 64 5.05 8.58 5.70
N ARG A 65 4.14 9.18 6.47
CA ARG A 65 3.87 8.72 7.85
C ARG A 65 3.35 7.28 7.85
N VAL A 66 2.44 6.98 6.94
CA VAL A 66 1.90 5.62 6.80
C VAL A 66 3.00 4.64 6.43
N LEU A 67 3.84 4.99 5.44
CA LEU A 67 4.96 4.14 5.04
C LEU A 67 5.91 3.85 6.19
N GLY A 68 6.23 4.86 6.99
CA GLY A 68 7.10 4.66 8.16
C GLY A 68 6.49 3.70 9.18
N LYS A 69 5.19 3.78 9.40
CA LYS A 69 4.49 2.88 10.32
C LYS A 69 4.40 1.46 9.79
N ILE A 70 4.19 1.30 8.48
CA ILE A 70 4.21 -0.02 7.85
C ILE A 70 5.61 -0.64 7.95
N ALA A 71 6.64 0.15 7.72
CA ALA A 71 8.02 -0.32 7.84
C ALA A 71 8.34 -0.87 9.23
N LYS A 72 7.76 -0.29 10.29
CA LYS A 72 7.95 -0.77 11.66
C LYS A 72 7.36 -2.15 11.92
N LEU A 73 6.45 -2.61 11.09
CA LEU A 73 5.89 -3.96 11.22
C LEU A 73 6.93 -5.02 10.87
N GLU A 74 7.90 -4.69 10.03
CA GLU A 74 9.01 -5.57 9.60
C GLU A 74 8.57 -6.88 8.94
N VAL A 75 7.35 -6.94 8.44
CA VAL A 75 6.78 -8.17 7.85
C VAL A 75 6.63 -8.11 6.34
N PHE A 76 6.77 -6.93 5.74
CA PHE A 76 6.64 -6.77 4.29
C PHE A 76 7.85 -6.06 3.70
N GLU A 77 8.19 -6.46 2.47
CA GLU A 77 8.95 -5.64 1.56
C GLU A 77 7.91 -4.88 0.72
N THR A 78 8.12 -3.58 0.54
CA THR A 78 7.11 -2.73 -0.11
C THR A 78 7.72 -1.81 -1.13
N GLU A 79 6.88 -1.44 -2.10
CA GLU A 79 7.18 -0.39 -3.05
C GLU A 79 5.90 0.43 -3.21
N THR A 80 5.98 1.75 -3.05
CA THR A 80 4.82 2.62 -3.09
C THR A 80 5.09 3.80 -4.02
N PHE A 81 4.12 4.12 -4.84
CA PHE A 81 4.24 5.22 -5.79
C PHE A 81 2.90 5.91 -6.02
N PRO A 82 2.93 7.21 -6.40
CA PRO A 82 1.70 7.92 -6.72
C PRO A 82 1.09 7.39 -8.02
N ALA A 83 -0.22 7.48 -8.11
CA ALA A 83 -0.96 7.05 -9.28
C ALA A 83 -2.03 8.08 -9.61
N GLU A 84 -2.41 8.16 -10.87
CA GLU A 84 -3.42 9.08 -11.35
C GLU A 84 -4.31 8.35 -12.37
N ASP A 85 -5.50 8.87 -12.59
CA ASP A 85 -6.39 8.35 -13.64
C ASP A 85 -5.66 8.42 -14.98
N ILE A 86 -5.73 7.34 -15.72
CA ILE A 86 -5.03 7.22 -17.00
C ILE A 86 -5.43 8.31 -17.99
N LYS A 87 -6.65 8.81 -17.91
CA LYS A 87 -7.15 9.86 -18.79
C LYS A 87 -6.43 11.19 -18.58
N VAL A 88 -5.96 11.47 -17.37
CA VAL A 88 -5.18 12.67 -17.08
C VAL A 88 -3.88 12.62 -17.88
N PHE A 89 -3.21 11.47 -17.87
CA PHE A 89 -1.99 11.26 -18.64
C PHE A 89 -2.24 11.30 -20.14
N TRP A 90 -3.33 10.65 -20.59
CA TRP A 90 -3.65 10.56 -22.02
C TRP A 90 -3.95 11.91 -22.67
N LYS A 91 -4.47 12.88 -21.92
CA LYS A 91 -4.69 14.23 -22.44
C LYS A 91 -3.42 14.89 -22.94
N GLU A 92 -2.28 14.54 -22.35
CA GLU A 92 -1.00 15.12 -22.73
C GLU A 92 -0.40 14.47 -24.00
N LEU A 93 -1.00 13.35 -24.47
CA LEU A 93 -0.50 12.62 -25.64
C LEU A 93 -1.11 13.10 -26.96
N VAL A 94 -2.07 13.99 -26.93
CA VAL A 94 -2.79 14.50 -28.12
C VAL A 94 -2.51 15.97 -28.38
#